data_e40a3b6cba57f2c3a7b4496d8e634532
#
_entry.id   e40a3b6cba57f2c3a7b4496d8e634532
#
_cell.length_a   1.000
_cell.length_b   1.000
_cell.length_c   1.000
_cell.angle_alpha   90.00
_cell.angle_beta   90.00
_cell.angle_gamma   90.00
#
_symmetry.space_group_name_H-M   'P 1'
#
loop_
_entity.id
_entity.type
_entity.pdbx_description
1 polymer ?
#
loop_
_entity_poly.entity_id
_entity_poly.type
_entity_poly.pdbx_seq_one_letter_code
_entity_poly.pdbx_strand_id
1 'polypeptide(L)'
;MVRASLCALFVAAALSTSCAPKVDLSKGIQVVDVSTGWWDAGVVDGQNKLVPSITFKFKNASDQALDVLQANVVFRRVTEDKEWGSSFVKLTGTEGLAPGATTPSQTVKSQLGYTGTESRQQMLANSQFVDAKIQLFAKYSNTQWQKVGEYTVPRTIIEK
;
A
#
# COMPACT_ATOMS: atom_id res chain seq x y z
N MET A 1 -44.33 -9.88 64.67
CA MET A 1 -43.10 -10.43 64.04
C MET A 1 -43.24 -10.31 62.53
N VAL A 2 -42.63 -9.27 61.93
CA VAL A 2 -42.70 -9.00 60.46
C VAL A 2 -41.38 -9.39 59.92
N ARG A 3 -41.33 -10.40 59.03
CA ARG A 3 -40.13 -10.80 58.28
C ARG A 3 -40.08 -10.02 56.96
N ALA A 4 -39.16 -9.10 56.84
CA ALA A 4 -38.88 -8.41 55.59
C ALA A 4 -37.98 -9.30 54.74
N SER A 5 -38.47 -9.76 53.57
CA SER A 5 -37.67 -10.43 52.53
C SER A 5 -37.03 -9.38 51.62
N LEU A 6 -35.72 -9.32 51.67
CA LEU A 6 -34.91 -8.45 50.79
C LEU A 6 -34.67 -9.20 49.47
N CYS A 7 -35.37 -8.82 48.39
CA CYS A 7 -35.06 -9.28 47.02
C CYS A 7 -33.89 -8.50 46.48
N ALA A 8 -32.73 -9.14 46.38
CA ALA A 8 -31.57 -8.60 45.66
C ALA A 8 -31.78 -8.79 44.16
N LEU A 9 -31.99 -7.68 43.42
CA LEU A 9 -31.99 -7.67 41.96
C LEU A 9 -30.53 -7.72 41.47
N PHE A 10 -30.12 -8.85 40.95
CA PHE A 10 -28.85 -8.96 40.18
C PHE A 10 -29.12 -8.42 38.77
N VAL A 11 -28.63 -7.22 38.47
CA VAL A 11 -28.55 -6.69 37.10
C VAL A 11 -27.32 -7.29 36.46
N ALA A 12 -27.49 -8.32 35.62
CA ALA A 12 -26.45 -8.86 34.77
C ALA A 12 -26.23 -7.88 33.60
N ALA A 13 -25.19 -7.07 33.68
CA ALA A 13 -24.71 -6.27 32.55
C ALA A 13 -24.15 -7.22 31.50
N ALA A 14 -24.92 -7.51 30.45
CA ALA A 14 -24.43 -8.23 29.28
C ALA A 14 -23.45 -7.33 28.54
N LEU A 15 -22.13 -7.59 28.70
CA LEU A 15 -21.05 -7.02 27.87
C LEU A 15 -21.20 -7.64 26.48
N SER A 16 -21.98 -7.01 25.60
CA SER A 16 -21.99 -7.32 24.16
C SER A 16 -20.66 -6.84 23.58
N THR A 17 -19.69 -7.75 23.45
CA THR A 17 -18.51 -7.54 22.61
C THR A 17 -18.98 -7.48 21.16
N SER A 18 -19.37 -6.29 20.70
CA SER A 18 -19.63 -6.02 19.30
C SER A 18 -18.31 -6.11 18.54
N CYS A 19 -18.07 -7.23 17.83
CA CYS A 19 -17.04 -7.26 16.81
C CYS A 19 -17.41 -6.23 15.74
N ALA A 20 -16.67 -5.11 15.67
CA ALA A 20 -16.84 -4.13 14.62
C ALA A 20 -16.70 -4.81 13.24
N PRO A 21 -17.55 -4.48 12.26
CA PRO A 21 -17.44 -5.06 10.92
C PRO A 21 -16.09 -4.72 10.32
N LYS A 22 -15.53 -5.65 9.52
CA LYS A 22 -14.25 -5.42 8.82
C LYS A 22 -14.41 -4.29 7.82
N VAL A 23 -13.42 -3.38 7.81
CA VAL A 23 -13.37 -2.26 6.85
C VAL A 23 -13.08 -2.80 5.45
N ASP A 24 -13.89 -2.39 4.48
CA ASP A 24 -13.58 -2.54 3.05
C ASP A 24 -12.52 -1.51 2.66
N LEU A 25 -11.27 -1.96 2.50
CA LEU A 25 -10.14 -1.07 2.23
C LEU A 25 -10.21 -0.40 0.85
N SER A 26 -10.96 -0.96 -0.10
CA SER A 26 -11.15 -0.31 -1.40
C SER A 26 -11.87 1.06 -1.28
N LYS A 27 -12.59 1.27 -0.18
CA LYS A 27 -13.30 2.51 0.17
C LYS A 27 -12.70 3.19 1.40
N GLY A 28 -12.15 2.39 2.33
CA GLY A 28 -11.62 2.85 3.61
C GLY A 28 -10.21 3.39 3.55
N ILE A 29 -9.48 3.18 2.44
CA ILE A 29 -8.15 3.76 2.21
C ILE A 29 -8.20 4.68 1.00
N GLN A 30 -7.66 5.89 1.17
CA GLN A 30 -7.33 6.79 0.07
C GLN A 30 -5.82 6.78 -0.15
N VAL A 31 -5.39 6.53 -1.40
CA VAL A 31 -3.99 6.70 -1.77
C VAL A 31 -3.77 8.16 -2.12
N VAL A 32 -2.87 8.82 -1.39
CA VAL A 32 -2.61 10.26 -1.54
C VAL A 32 -1.13 10.52 -1.78
N ASP A 33 -0.79 11.72 -2.28
CA ASP A 33 0.58 12.15 -2.58
C ASP A 33 1.33 11.14 -3.46
N VAL A 34 0.67 10.68 -4.52
CA VAL A 34 1.22 9.67 -5.44
C VAL A 34 2.16 10.31 -6.45
N SER A 35 3.36 9.76 -6.55
CA SER A 35 4.33 10.06 -7.62
C SER A 35 4.89 8.77 -8.17
N THR A 36 4.92 8.62 -9.50
CA THR A 36 5.48 7.45 -10.20
C THR A 36 6.47 7.89 -11.26
N GLY A 37 7.44 7.04 -11.56
CA GLY A 37 8.44 7.28 -12.59
C GLY A 37 9.52 6.21 -12.57
N TRP A 38 10.55 6.42 -13.36
CA TRP A 38 11.70 5.52 -13.49
C TRP A 38 12.84 6.02 -12.61
N TRP A 39 13.18 5.24 -11.60
CA TRP A 39 14.28 5.53 -10.70
C TRP A 39 15.61 5.14 -11.38
N ASP A 40 16.56 6.08 -11.35
CA ASP A 40 17.94 5.80 -11.76
C ASP A 40 18.64 4.96 -10.67
N ALA A 41 18.79 3.68 -10.94
CA ALA A 41 19.50 2.75 -10.05
C ALA A 41 21.04 2.80 -10.23
N GLY A 42 21.54 3.73 -11.06
CA GLY A 42 22.96 3.89 -11.33
C GLY A 42 23.46 2.95 -12.43
N VAL A 43 24.75 2.62 -12.34
CA VAL A 43 25.42 1.70 -13.26
C VAL A 43 25.60 0.35 -12.57
N VAL A 44 25.08 -0.70 -13.20
CA VAL A 44 25.19 -2.09 -12.74
C VAL A 44 25.84 -2.89 -13.87
N ASP A 45 26.93 -3.57 -13.59
CA ASP A 45 27.71 -4.35 -14.57
C ASP A 45 28.06 -3.57 -15.85
N GLY A 46 28.42 -2.29 -15.68
CA GLY A 46 28.80 -1.39 -16.79
C GLY A 46 27.61 -0.85 -17.60
N GLN A 47 26.37 -1.12 -17.21
CA GLN A 47 25.15 -0.66 -17.88
C GLN A 47 24.33 0.27 -16.99
N ASN A 48 23.71 1.29 -17.57
CA ASN A 48 22.71 2.09 -16.89
C ASN A 48 21.49 1.22 -16.53
N LYS A 49 20.95 1.40 -15.31
CA LYS A 49 19.76 0.67 -14.86
C LYS A 49 18.64 1.61 -14.44
N LEU A 50 17.47 1.40 -15.04
CA LEU A 50 16.21 2.09 -14.68
C LEU A 50 15.21 1.09 -14.12
N VAL A 51 14.61 1.43 -12.97
CA VAL A 51 13.58 0.59 -12.32
C VAL A 51 12.32 1.41 -12.09
N PRO A 52 11.11 0.85 -12.25
CA PRO A 52 9.89 1.56 -11.94
C PRO A 52 9.77 1.79 -10.44
N SER A 53 9.24 2.93 -10.06
CA SER A 53 9.14 3.40 -8.68
C SER A 53 7.82 4.11 -8.43
N ILE A 54 7.34 4.04 -7.20
CA ILE A 54 6.20 4.79 -6.70
C ILE A 54 6.49 5.35 -5.32
N THR A 55 6.10 6.60 -5.11
CA THR A 55 6.00 7.23 -3.79
C THR A 55 4.52 7.46 -3.48
N PHE A 56 4.06 7.13 -2.28
CA PHE A 56 2.67 7.27 -1.88
C PHE A 56 2.51 7.38 -0.36
N LYS A 57 1.32 7.80 0.07
CA LYS A 57 0.84 7.71 1.45
C LYS A 57 -0.54 7.07 1.45
N PHE A 58 -0.91 6.42 2.54
CA PHE A 58 -2.29 5.98 2.78
C PHE A 58 -2.95 6.90 3.81
N LYS A 59 -4.15 7.37 3.48
CA LYS A 59 -5.03 8.07 4.41
C LYS A 59 -6.17 7.14 4.78
N ASN A 60 -6.41 6.98 6.08
CA ASN A 60 -7.55 6.21 6.58
C ASN A 60 -8.82 7.06 6.44
N ALA A 61 -9.68 6.70 5.49
CA ALA A 61 -10.97 7.34 5.26
C ALA A 61 -12.13 6.61 5.97
N SER A 62 -11.84 5.52 6.70
CA SER A 62 -12.83 4.79 7.48
C SER A 62 -13.03 5.42 8.87
N ASP A 63 -14.04 4.95 9.59
CA ASP A 63 -14.36 5.33 10.96
C ASP A 63 -13.68 4.48 12.04
N GLN A 64 -12.82 3.52 11.63
CA GLN A 64 -12.13 2.59 12.51
C GLN A 64 -10.60 2.75 12.38
N ALA A 65 -9.85 2.47 13.45
CA ALA A 65 -8.41 2.34 13.37
C ALA A 65 -8.00 1.08 12.57
N LEU A 66 -6.96 1.19 11.76
CA LEU A 66 -6.47 0.11 10.92
C LEU A 66 -5.13 -0.41 11.48
N ASP A 67 -5.22 -1.41 12.36
CA ASP A 67 -4.05 -1.99 13.04
C ASP A 67 -3.21 -2.84 12.08
N VAL A 68 -1.89 -2.79 12.26
CA VAL A 68 -0.93 -3.57 11.46
C VAL A 68 -1.21 -3.41 9.96
N LEU A 69 -1.37 -2.14 9.53
CA LEU A 69 -1.61 -1.82 8.12
C LEU A 69 -0.36 -2.12 7.29
N GLN A 70 -0.55 -2.81 6.18
CA GLN A 70 0.50 -3.22 5.25
C GLN A 70 0.10 -2.88 3.83
N ALA A 71 1.09 -2.59 3.00
CA ALA A 71 0.95 -2.47 1.55
C ALA A 71 1.73 -3.56 0.83
N ASN A 72 1.21 -4.01 -0.31
CA ASN A 72 1.94 -4.77 -1.32
C ASN A 72 1.92 -3.98 -2.62
N VAL A 73 3.10 -3.68 -3.12
CA VAL A 73 3.32 -2.94 -4.37
C VAL A 73 3.75 -3.93 -5.43
N VAL A 74 2.92 -4.13 -6.44
CA VAL A 74 3.17 -5.09 -7.53
C VAL A 74 3.46 -4.33 -8.81
N PHE A 75 4.60 -4.61 -9.43
CA PHE A 75 5.03 -4.04 -10.69
C PHE A 75 4.77 -5.03 -11.82
N ARG A 76 4.22 -4.54 -12.94
CA ARG A 76 3.97 -5.32 -14.16
C ARG A 76 4.34 -4.50 -15.38
N ARG A 77 4.70 -5.15 -16.48
CA ARG A 77 4.70 -4.50 -17.79
C ARG A 77 3.25 -4.34 -18.26
N VAL A 78 2.94 -3.24 -18.95
CA VAL A 78 1.55 -2.96 -19.38
C VAL A 78 1.01 -4.01 -20.36
N THR A 79 1.89 -4.70 -21.08
CA THR A 79 1.58 -5.76 -22.05
C THR A 79 1.49 -7.15 -21.45
N GLU A 80 1.78 -7.32 -20.16
CA GLU A 80 1.92 -8.63 -19.52
C GLU A 80 1.07 -8.69 -18.23
N ASP A 81 0.41 -9.81 -18.02
CA ASP A 81 -0.27 -10.10 -16.75
C ASP A 81 0.69 -10.64 -15.68
N LYS A 82 1.84 -11.15 -16.12
CA LYS A 82 2.86 -11.68 -15.20
C LYS A 82 3.43 -10.56 -14.34
N GLU A 83 3.58 -10.86 -13.05
CA GLU A 83 4.27 -10.00 -12.10
C GLU A 83 5.76 -9.86 -12.51
N TRP A 84 6.23 -8.63 -12.59
CA TRP A 84 7.63 -8.31 -12.85
C TRP A 84 8.42 -8.14 -11.55
N GLY A 85 7.76 -7.71 -10.50
CA GLY A 85 8.32 -7.63 -9.15
C GLY A 85 7.27 -7.20 -8.15
N SER A 86 7.53 -7.44 -6.87
CA SER A 86 6.69 -6.94 -5.79
C SER A 86 7.49 -6.62 -4.54
N SER A 87 6.92 -5.76 -3.70
CA SER A 87 7.51 -5.38 -2.43
C SER A 87 6.43 -5.19 -1.38
N PHE A 88 6.68 -5.76 -0.19
CA PHE A 88 5.83 -5.59 0.98
C PHE A 88 6.35 -4.47 1.86
N VAL A 89 5.45 -3.61 2.34
CA VAL A 89 5.76 -2.49 3.22
C VAL A 89 4.84 -2.55 4.44
N LYS A 90 5.43 -2.60 5.64
CA LYS A 90 4.69 -2.40 6.88
C LYS A 90 4.53 -0.90 7.10
N LEU A 91 3.30 -0.42 7.20
CA LEU A 91 2.98 1.01 7.32
C LEU A 91 2.70 1.43 8.76
N THR A 92 2.03 0.55 9.55
CA THR A 92 1.80 0.76 10.98
C THR A 92 2.03 -0.53 11.77
N GLY A 93 2.23 -0.40 13.07
CA GLY A 93 2.22 -1.50 14.03
C GLY A 93 0.83 -1.72 14.63
N THR A 94 0.82 -2.18 15.87
CA THR A 94 -0.40 -2.42 16.66
C THR A 94 -1.08 -1.14 17.11
N GLU A 95 -0.38 0.00 17.07
CA GLU A 95 -0.92 1.34 17.29
C GLU A 95 -1.95 1.74 16.22
N GLY A 96 -1.84 1.13 15.02
CA GLY A 96 -2.76 1.34 13.92
C GLY A 96 -2.69 2.73 13.28
N LEU A 97 -3.51 2.92 12.23
CA LEU A 97 -3.75 4.21 11.59
C LEU A 97 -5.14 4.70 12.00
N ALA A 98 -5.19 5.75 12.82
CA ALA A 98 -6.45 6.32 13.29
C ALA A 98 -7.33 6.84 12.13
N PRO A 99 -8.67 6.95 12.31
CA PRO A 99 -9.55 7.59 11.34
C PRO A 99 -9.06 8.98 10.95
N GLY A 100 -9.03 9.27 9.65
CA GLY A 100 -8.56 10.55 9.09
C GLY A 100 -7.05 10.73 9.06
N ALA A 101 -6.27 9.89 9.75
CA ALA A 101 -4.81 9.98 9.77
C ALA A 101 -4.18 9.50 8.45
N THR A 102 -2.95 9.95 8.21
CA THR A 102 -2.17 9.62 7.01
C THR A 102 -0.83 9.00 7.41
N THR A 103 -0.40 7.96 6.72
CA THR A 103 0.91 7.33 6.94
C THR A 103 2.05 8.27 6.54
N PRO A 104 3.27 8.05 7.05
CA PRO A 104 4.47 8.62 6.45
C PRO A 104 4.59 8.24 4.97
N SER A 105 5.30 9.07 4.20
CA SER A 105 5.56 8.81 2.79
C SER A 105 6.39 7.54 2.61
N GLN A 106 5.98 6.69 1.67
CA GLN A 106 6.67 5.45 1.31
C GLN A 106 7.14 5.53 -0.12
N THR A 107 8.43 5.27 -0.36
CA THR A 107 8.98 5.11 -1.71
C THR A 107 9.36 3.66 -1.91
N VAL A 108 8.76 3.04 -2.92
CA VAL A 108 8.99 1.64 -3.29
C VAL A 108 9.50 1.56 -4.72
N LYS A 109 10.57 0.81 -4.90
CA LYS A 109 11.24 0.60 -6.19
C LYS A 109 11.20 -0.88 -6.54
N SER A 110 11.01 -1.19 -7.81
CA SER A 110 11.16 -2.57 -8.28
C SER A 110 12.64 -3.00 -8.18
N GLN A 111 12.87 -4.26 -7.91
CA GLN A 111 14.20 -4.86 -8.03
C GLN A 111 14.58 -5.10 -9.50
N LEU A 112 13.58 -5.38 -10.34
CA LEU A 112 13.73 -5.58 -11.78
C LEU A 112 13.48 -4.28 -12.53
N GLY A 113 14.19 -4.14 -13.65
CA GLY A 113 14.12 -2.95 -14.50
C GLY A 113 14.79 -3.20 -15.85
N TYR A 114 15.05 -2.14 -16.56
CA TYR A 114 15.78 -2.17 -17.82
C TYR A 114 17.22 -1.78 -17.59
N THR A 115 18.13 -2.45 -18.30
CA THR A 115 19.55 -2.09 -18.39
C THR A 115 19.91 -1.79 -19.85
N GLY A 116 20.84 -0.87 -20.03
CA GLY A 116 21.33 -0.49 -21.36
C GLY A 116 22.63 0.30 -21.29
N THR A 117 23.34 0.35 -22.40
CA THR A 117 24.57 1.13 -22.55
C THR A 117 24.30 2.56 -22.97
N GLU A 118 23.10 2.85 -23.49
CA GLU A 118 22.64 4.16 -23.90
C GLU A 118 22.40 5.07 -22.67
N SER A 119 22.29 6.38 -22.92
CA SER A 119 21.86 7.31 -21.88
C SER A 119 20.46 6.96 -21.38
N ARG A 120 20.14 7.32 -20.13
CA ARG A 120 18.84 7.01 -19.50
C ARG A 120 17.66 7.56 -20.28
N GLN A 121 17.80 8.76 -20.87
CA GLN A 121 16.80 9.37 -21.75
C GLN A 121 16.61 8.56 -23.03
N GLN A 122 17.70 8.08 -23.64
CA GLN A 122 17.63 7.25 -24.83
C GLN A 122 16.99 5.89 -24.54
N MET A 123 17.27 5.29 -23.37
CA MET A 123 16.60 4.07 -22.93
C MET A 123 15.08 4.25 -22.85
N LEU A 124 14.60 5.34 -22.24
CA LEU A 124 13.16 5.64 -22.14
C LEU A 124 12.51 5.95 -23.49
N ALA A 125 13.26 6.49 -24.44
CA ALA A 125 12.81 6.79 -25.80
C ALA A 125 12.84 5.57 -26.74
N ASN A 126 13.48 4.46 -26.34
CA ASN A 126 13.62 3.27 -27.15
C ASN A 126 12.26 2.66 -27.48
N SER A 127 12.03 2.28 -28.74
CA SER A 127 10.78 1.67 -29.21
C SER A 127 10.49 0.31 -28.58
N GLN A 128 11.52 -0.41 -28.13
CA GLN A 128 11.39 -1.70 -27.43
C GLN A 128 11.14 -1.54 -25.93
N PHE A 129 11.15 -0.31 -25.42
CA PHE A 129 10.89 -0.05 -24.02
C PHE A 129 9.38 -0.24 -23.74
N VAL A 130 9.04 -1.23 -22.91
CA VAL A 130 7.67 -1.49 -22.51
C VAL A 130 7.36 -0.74 -21.22
N ASP A 131 6.29 0.04 -21.21
CA ASP A 131 5.86 0.79 -20.04
C ASP A 131 5.47 -0.13 -18.89
N ALA A 132 5.57 0.36 -17.67
CA ALA A 132 5.20 -0.36 -16.46
C ALA A 132 3.89 0.19 -15.88
N LYS A 133 3.16 -0.69 -15.21
CA LYS A 133 2.02 -0.35 -14.33
C LYS A 133 2.30 -0.85 -12.93
N ILE A 134 1.78 -0.14 -11.95
CA ILE A 134 1.93 -0.44 -10.53
C ILE A 134 0.53 -0.69 -9.95
N GLN A 135 0.36 -1.81 -9.25
CA GLN A 135 -0.85 -2.11 -8.50
C GLN A 135 -0.53 -2.03 -7.01
N LEU A 136 -1.32 -1.26 -6.27
CA LEU A 136 -1.26 -1.17 -4.82
C LEU A 136 -2.35 -2.01 -4.20
N PHE A 137 -1.93 -2.86 -3.27
CA PHE A 137 -2.82 -3.62 -2.42
C PHE A 137 -2.57 -3.23 -0.97
N ALA A 138 -3.62 -3.25 -0.18
CA ALA A 138 -3.55 -3.02 1.26
C ALA A 138 -4.23 -4.16 2.01
N LYS A 139 -3.76 -4.43 3.23
CA LYS A 139 -4.44 -5.21 4.25
C LYS A 139 -4.15 -4.66 5.63
N TYR A 140 -5.01 -4.92 6.58
CA TYR A 140 -4.79 -4.65 8.00
C TYR A 140 -5.08 -5.88 8.83
N SER A 141 -4.39 -6.06 9.93
CA SER A 141 -4.51 -7.23 10.80
C SER A 141 -4.51 -8.54 9.98
N ASN A 142 -5.49 -9.41 10.19
CA ASN A 142 -5.68 -10.70 9.53
C ASN A 142 -6.65 -10.64 8.33
N THR A 143 -6.91 -9.46 7.75
CA THR A 143 -7.79 -9.33 6.59
C THR A 143 -7.10 -9.80 5.31
N GLN A 144 -7.89 -9.95 4.23
CA GLN A 144 -7.36 -10.26 2.90
C GLN A 144 -6.79 -9.01 2.22
N TRP A 145 -5.86 -9.22 1.29
CA TRP A 145 -5.35 -8.18 0.42
C TRP A 145 -6.46 -7.63 -0.46
N GLN A 146 -6.59 -6.31 -0.51
CA GLN A 146 -7.54 -5.60 -1.36
C GLN A 146 -6.79 -4.60 -2.22
N LYS A 147 -7.11 -4.54 -3.51
CA LYS A 147 -6.56 -3.55 -4.44
C LYS A 147 -7.11 -2.17 -4.09
N VAL A 148 -6.22 -1.22 -3.85
CA VAL A 148 -6.55 0.16 -3.47
C VAL A 148 -6.10 1.19 -4.50
N GLY A 149 -5.29 0.80 -5.49
CA GLY A 149 -4.85 1.70 -6.56
C GLY A 149 -4.17 0.98 -7.71
N GLU A 150 -4.15 1.64 -8.87
CA GLU A 150 -3.39 1.23 -10.06
C GLU A 150 -2.88 2.47 -10.78
N TYR A 151 -1.62 2.46 -11.19
CA TYR A 151 -0.92 3.60 -11.76
C TYR A 151 -0.05 3.17 -12.93
N THR A 152 -0.09 3.92 -14.03
CA THR A 152 0.89 3.79 -15.12
C THR A 152 2.13 4.59 -14.75
N VAL A 153 3.31 4.05 -15.04
CA VAL A 153 4.59 4.72 -14.80
C VAL A 153 4.95 5.56 -16.00
N PRO A 154 4.93 6.91 -15.90
CA PRO A 154 5.34 7.76 -17.01
C PRO A 154 6.84 7.57 -17.30
N ARG A 155 7.25 7.80 -18.56
CA ARG A 155 8.65 7.74 -19.00
C ARG A 155 9.44 8.97 -18.52
N THR A 156 9.40 9.20 -17.21
CA THR A 156 10.11 10.31 -16.54
C THR A 156 11.10 9.73 -15.55
N ILE A 157 12.34 10.26 -15.55
CA ILE A 157 13.35 9.88 -14.58
C ILE A 157 13.05 10.58 -13.26
N ILE A 158 13.03 9.80 -12.17
CA ILE A 158 13.00 10.33 -10.81
C ILE A 158 14.45 10.38 -10.32
N GLU A 159 14.93 11.57 -10.03
CA GLU A 159 16.23 11.79 -9.41
C GLU A 159 16.15 11.62 -7.88
N LYS A 160 17.35 11.42 -7.28
CA LYS A 160 17.48 11.29 -5.81
C LYS A 160 17.17 12.59 -5.10
#